data_0fc00683c2a2cb1f7a9a7fadb05f4169
#
_entry.id   0fc00683c2a2cb1f7a9a7fadb05f4169
#
_cell.length_a   1.000
_cell.length_b   1.000
_cell.length_c   1.000
_cell.angle_alpha   90.00
_cell.angle_beta   90.00
_cell.angle_gamma   90.00
#
_symmetry.space_group_name_H-M   'P 1'
#
loop_
_entity.id
_entity.type
_entity.pdbx_description
1 polymer ?
#
loop_
_entity_poly.entity_id
_entity_poly.type
_entity_poly.pdbx_seq_one_letter_code
_entity_poly.pdbx_strand_id
1 'polypeptide(L)'
;MTKHLQKWCEQNGFEDITVVCDNEWYYDHAKTEIAYTMGKDPIVEETFKEYCKKCGLLDDFDPFILSFFHELGHYETFDIVEDDEYENDYFCKMALNMKENRTRNDYFAYYDLEMEWMATAWAIKYIQLHTDEVRELEREVDIIRYWENSLVGA
;
A
#
# COMPACT_ATOMS: atom_id res chain seq x y z
N MET A 1 9.03 -5.44 -12.85
CA MET A 1 7.95 -4.96 -11.96
C MET A 1 7.63 -3.48 -12.13
N THR A 2 8.60 -2.59 -11.99
CA THR A 2 8.38 -1.14 -12.06
C THR A 2 7.64 -0.69 -13.33
N LYS A 3 8.09 -1.13 -14.48
CA LYS A 3 7.45 -0.79 -15.76
C LYS A 3 6.00 -1.27 -15.84
N HIS A 4 5.72 -2.43 -15.28
CA HIS A 4 4.38 -3.02 -15.30
C HIS A 4 3.42 -2.20 -14.42
N LEU A 5 3.82 -1.86 -13.20
CA LEU A 5 3.02 -1.04 -12.31
C LEU A 5 2.85 0.38 -12.85
N GLN A 6 3.90 0.96 -13.43
CA GLN A 6 3.83 2.28 -14.08
C GLN A 6 2.81 2.29 -15.21
N LYS A 7 2.85 1.28 -16.06
CA LYS A 7 1.91 1.13 -17.18
C LYS A 7 0.47 0.96 -16.67
N TRP A 8 0.30 0.16 -15.63
CA TRP A 8 -1.02 -0.02 -15.02
C TRP A 8 -1.58 1.31 -14.53
N CYS A 9 -0.77 2.12 -13.83
CA CYS A 9 -1.17 3.45 -13.38
C CYS A 9 -1.60 4.35 -14.54
N GLU A 10 -0.80 4.39 -15.59
CA GLU A 10 -1.10 5.20 -16.79
C GLU A 10 -2.40 4.79 -17.48
N GLN A 11 -2.71 3.49 -17.49
CA GLN A 11 -3.91 2.95 -18.14
C GLN A 11 -5.16 3.05 -17.27
N ASN A 12 -5.03 3.32 -15.99
CA ASN A 12 -6.14 3.29 -15.05
C ASN A 12 -6.44 4.62 -14.37
N GLY A 13 -6.02 5.72 -15.00
CA GLY A 13 -6.34 7.08 -14.52
C GLY A 13 -5.38 7.64 -13.46
N PHE A 14 -4.20 7.04 -13.32
CA PHE A 14 -3.16 7.48 -12.37
C PHE A 14 -1.89 7.88 -13.12
N GLU A 15 -2.05 8.56 -14.25
CA GLU A 15 -0.93 8.92 -15.15
C GLU A 15 0.06 9.91 -14.55
N ASP A 16 -0.35 10.67 -13.52
CA ASP A 16 0.54 11.62 -12.85
C ASP A 16 1.51 10.95 -11.88
N ILE A 17 1.27 9.69 -11.53
CA ILE A 17 2.07 8.96 -10.55
C ILE A 17 3.30 8.36 -11.21
N THR A 18 4.45 8.54 -10.56
CA THR A 18 5.69 7.82 -10.88
C THR A 18 5.86 6.65 -9.92
N VAL A 19 6.11 5.46 -10.46
CA VAL A 19 6.36 4.26 -9.65
C VAL A 19 7.84 3.98 -9.58
N VAL A 20 8.36 3.74 -8.37
CA VAL A 20 9.75 3.37 -8.12
C VAL A 20 9.84 2.16 -7.20
N CYS A 21 10.99 1.48 -7.23
CA CYS A 21 11.29 0.38 -6.32
C CYS A 21 12.21 0.89 -5.20
N ASP A 22 11.88 0.59 -3.94
CA ASP A 22 12.69 1.00 -2.80
C ASP A 22 12.62 -0.10 -1.72
N ASN A 23 13.16 0.17 -0.55
CA ASN A 23 13.21 -0.76 0.58
C ASN A 23 11.90 -0.83 1.36
N GLU A 24 11.01 0.13 1.18
CA GLU A 24 9.73 0.24 1.89
C GLU A 24 8.63 0.70 0.95
N TRP A 25 7.39 0.44 1.36
CA TRP A 25 6.21 1.01 0.72
C TRP A 25 6.01 2.43 1.24
N TYR A 26 5.85 3.41 0.33
CA TYR A 26 5.48 4.78 0.71
C TYR A 26 4.88 5.53 -0.47
N TYR A 27 4.16 6.61 -0.14
CA TYR A 27 3.73 7.64 -1.08
C TYR A 27 4.44 8.95 -0.73
N ASP A 28 5.09 9.56 -1.70
CA ASP A 28 5.76 10.86 -1.56
C ASP A 28 4.94 11.90 -2.34
N HIS A 29 4.20 12.74 -1.62
CA HIS A 29 3.32 13.72 -2.23
C HIS A 29 4.09 14.82 -2.98
N ALA A 30 5.25 15.22 -2.49
CA ALA A 30 6.08 16.25 -3.14
C ALA A 30 6.54 15.82 -4.53
N LYS A 31 6.77 14.53 -4.74
CA LYS A 31 7.21 13.94 -6.02
C LYS A 31 6.08 13.28 -6.79
N THR A 32 4.91 13.13 -6.22
CA THR A 32 3.81 12.32 -6.75
C THR A 32 4.32 10.91 -7.11
N GLU A 33 4.95 10.26 -6.11
CA GLU A 33 5.70 9.03 -6.32
C GLU A 33 5.23 7.95 -5.37
N ILE A 34 4.97 6.75 -5.91
CA ILE A 34 4.72 5.55 -5.12
C ILE A 34 5.95 4.67 -5.17
N ALA A 35 6.45 4.29 -4.00
CA ALA A 35 7.48 3.29 -3.87
C ALA A 35 6.87 1.96 -3.45
N TYR A 36 7.24 0.90 -4.18
CA TYR A 36 6.94 -0.47 -3.79
C TYR A 36 8.24 -1.16 -3.35
N THR A 37 8.11 -2.25 -2.61
CA THR A 37 9.26 -3.06 -2.24
C THR A 37 9.04 -4.52 -2.62
N MET A 38 10.11 -5.18 -3.05
CA MET A 38 10.14 -6.64 -3.26
C MET A 38 10.49 -7.39 -1.98
N GLY A 39 10.91 -6.68 -0.94
CA GLY A 39 11.19 -7.25 0.36
C GLY A 39 9.92 -7.76 1.03
N LYS A 40 10.06 -8.80 1.85
CA LYS A 40 8.94 -9.40 2.58
C LYS A 40 9.12 -9.22 4.08
N ASP A 41 8.05 -8.79 4.73
CA ASP A 41 7.94 -8.78 6.18
C ASP A 41 6.63 -9.48 6.56
N PRO A 42 6.69 -10.80 6.85
CA PRO A 42 5.48 -11.60 7.08
C PRO A 42 4.59 -11.05 8.21
N ILE A 43 5.17 -10.48 9.25
CA ILE A 43 4.40 -9.95 10.38
C ILE A 43 3.59 -8.73 9.94
N VAL A 44 4.23 -7.78 9.25
CA VAL A 44 3.57 -6.57 8.75
C VAL A 44 2.50 -6.95 7.72
N GLU A 45 2.83 -7.83 6.79
CA GLU A 45 1.91 -8.28 5.73
C GLU A 45 0.65 -8.93 6.30
N GLU A 46 0.80 -9.86 7.24
CA GLU A 46 -0.33 -10.55 7.88
C GLU A 46 -1.17 -9.59 8.71
N THR A 47 -0.54 -8.67 9.44
CA THR A 47 -1.24 -7.69 10.27
C THR A 47 -2.05 -6.72 9.40
N PHE A 48 -1.48 -6.26 8.30
CA PHE A 48 -2.20 -5.38 7.38
C PHE A 48 -3.36 -6.08 6.70
N LYS A 49 -3.17 -7.33 6.32
CA LYS A 49 -4.23 -8.17 5.76
C LYS A 49 -5.41 -8.34 6.72
N GLU A 50 -5.13 -8.60 8.00
CA GLU A 50 -6.15 -8.63 9.04
C GLU A 50 -6.88 -7.29 9.18
N TYR A 51 -6.14 -6.19 9.14
CA TYR A 51 -6.71 -4.86 9.24
C TYR A 51 -7.66 -4.57 8.09
N CYS A 52 -7.29 -4.92 6.87
CA CYS A 52 -8.16 -4.76 5.70
C CYS A 52 -9.46 -5.56 5.85
N LYS A 53 -9.38 -6.78 6.38
CA LYS A 53 -10.57 -7.60 6.66
C LYS A 53 -11.46 -6.94 7.72
N LYS A 54 -10.87 -6.41 8.78
CA LYS A 54 -11.59 -5.68 9.82
C LYS A 54 -12.31 -4.45 9.23
N CYS A 55 -11.71 -3.80 8.25
CA CYS A 55 -12.29 -2.63 7.58
C CYS A 55 -13.30 -2.97 6.48
N GLY A 56 -13.59 -4.26 6.26
CA GLY A 56 -14.67 -4.69 5.36
C GLY A 56 -14.24 -5.33 4.05
N LEU A 57 -12.96 -5.61 3.85
CA LEU A 57 -12.51 -6.34 2.66
C LEU A 57 -13.02 -7.79 2.74
N LEU A 58 -13.86 -8.19 1.79
CA LEU A 58 -14.51 -9.49 1.81
C LEU A 58 -13.62 -10.61 1.25
N ASP A 59 -12.87 -10.31 0.19
CA ASP A 59 -12.05 -11.29 -0.50
C ASP A 59 -10.60 -11.25 -0.03
N ASP A 60 -9.91 -12.37 -0.22
CA ASP A 60 -8.49 -12.51 0.10
C ASP A 60 -7.64 -12.02 -1.07
N PHE A 61 -6.72 -11.09 -0.80
CA PHE A 61 -5.79 -10.57 -1.80
C PHE A 61 -4.35 -10.66 -1.27
N ASP A 62 -3.41 -10.76 -2.20
CA ASP A 62 -1.98 -10.74 -1.87
C ASP A 62 -1.61 -9.42 -1.16
N PRO A 63 -0.83 -9.48 -0.07
CA PRO A 63 -0.39 -8.26 0.64
C PRO A 63 0.29 -7.22 -0.25
N PHE A 64 1.01 -7.63 -1.30
CA PHE A 64 1.60 -6.72 -2.26
C PHE A 64 0.54 -5.84 -2.92
N ILE A 65 -0.56 -6.45 -3.33
CA ILE A 65 -1.69 -5.75 -3.95
C ILE A 65 -2.35 -4.79 -2.95
N LEU A 66 -2.58 -5.25 -1.73
CA LEU A 66 -3.17 -4.41 -0.68
C LEU A 66 -2.30 -3.18 -0.39
N SER A 67 -0.99 -3.37 -0.32
CA SER A 67 -0.04 -2.28 -0.09
C SER A 67 0.00 -1.30 -1.27
N PHE A 68 -0.01 -1.81 -2.48
CA PHE A 68 -0.02 -0.97 -3.68
C PHE A 68 -1.26 -0.06 -3.73
N PHE A 69 -2.43 -0.62 -3.49
CA PHE A 69 -3.67 0.16 -3.47
C PHE A 69 -3.77 1.08 -2.27
N HIS A 70 -3.17 0.72 -1.13
CA HIS A 70 -3.05 1.61 0.01
C HIS A 70 -2.25 2.89 -0.34
N GLU A 71 -1.12 2.73 -1.04
CA GLU A 71 -0.33 3.88 -1.46
C GLU A 71 -1.05 4.74 -2.50
N LEU A 72 -1.79 4.12 -3.43
CA LEU A 72 -2.70 4.85 -4.33
C LEU A 72 -3.77 5.61 -3.52
N GLY A 73 -4.23 5.01 -2.42
CA GLY A 73 -5.17 5.65 -1.50
C GLY A 73 -4.61 6.92 -0.89
N HIS A 74 -3.34 6.95 -0.54
CA HIS A 74 -2.67 8.17 -0.08
C HIS A 74 -2.69 9.26 -1.15
N TYR A 75 -2.41 8.90 -2.40
CA TYR A 75 -2.49 9.85 -3.51
C TYR A 75 -3.89 10.43 -3.64
N GLU A 76 -4.92 9.61 -3.58
CA GLU A 76 -6.31 10.03 -3.79
C GLU A 76 -6.89 10.81 -2.60
N THR A 77 -6.44 10.56 -1.39
CA THR A 77 -7.02 11.13 -0.17
C THR A 77 -6.17 12.23 0.46
N PHE A 78 -4.99 12.51 -0.07
CA PHE A 78 -4.06 13.46 0.54
C PHE A 78 -4.69 14.83 0.80
N ASP A 79 -5.42 15.37 -0.17
CA ASP A 79 -6.03 16.69 -0.07
C ASP A 79 -7.30 16.73 0.81
N ILE A 80 -7.77 15.57 1.26
CA ILE A 80 -8.95 15.45 2.11
C ILE A 80 -8.58 15.52 3.59
N VAL A 81 -7.35 15.12 3.94
CA VAL A 81 -6.87 15.14 5.33
C VAL A 81 -6.54 16.58 5.73
N GLU A 82 -7.08 17.02 6.86
CA GLU A 82 -6.81 18.37 7.36
C GLU A 82 -5.37 18.50 7.88
N ASP A 83 -4.76 19.67 7.74
CA ASP A 83 -3.37 19.93 8.11
C ASP A 83 -3.05 19.57 9.56
N ASP A 84 -3.95 19.90 10.50
CA ASP A 84 -3.76 19.60 11.93
C ASP A 84 -3.73 18.08 12.20
N GLU A 85 -4.58 17.33 11.49
CA GLU A 85 -4.62 15.86 11.60
C GLU A 85 -3.37 15.25 10.98
N TYR A 86 -2.90 15.81 9.87
CA TYR A 86 -1.65 15.39 9.24
C TYR A 86 -0.45 15.53 10.19
N GLU A 87 -0.34 16.65 10.89
CA GLU A 87 0.74 16.85 11.88
C GLU A 87 0.66 15.86 13.04
N ASN A 88 -0.54 15.66 13.60
CA ASN A 88 -0.75 14.68 14.67
C ASN A 88 -0.39 13.27 14.22
N ASP A 89 -0.82 12.86 13.04
CA ASP A 89 -0.53 11.56 12.46
C ASP A 89 0.97 11.38 12.25
N TYR A 90 1.65 12.43 11.78
CA TYR A 90 3.09 12.41 11.58
C TYR A 90 3.85 12.15 12.88
N PHE A 91 3.48 12.84 13.98
CA PHE A 91 4.10 12.63 15.29
C PHE A 91 3.83 11.24 15.85
N CYS A 92 2.61 10.75 15.73
CA CYS A 92 2.26 9.39 16.15
C CYS A 92 3.03 8.34 15.34
N LYS A 93 3.17 8.56 14.04
CA LYS A 93 3.93 7.69 13.14
C LYS A 93 5.40 7.62 13.53
N MET A 94 6.00 8.77 13.83
CA MET A 94 7.38 8.82 14.31
C MET A 94 7.56 8.07 15.62
N ALA A 95 6.64 8.26 16.57
CA ALA A 95 6.69 7.56 17.86
C ALA A 95 6.62 6.04 17.69
N LEU A 96 5.76 5.55 16.80
CA LEU A 96 5.65 4.13 16.49
C LEU A 96 6.91 3.59 15.82
N ASN A 97 7.51 4.36 14.91
CA ASN A 97 8.74 3.97 14.21
C ASN A 97 9.95 3.88 15.14
N MET A 98 9.93 4.56 16.29
CA MET A 98 10.99 4.50 17.28
C MET A 98 10.90 3.28 18.20
N LYS A 99 9.79 2.54 18.20
CA LYS A 99 9.67 1.31 19.00
C LYS A 99 10.46 0.17 18.37
N GLU A 100 11.28 -0.50 19.19
CA GLU A 100 12.09 -1.63 18.73
C GLU A 100 11.26 -2.92 18.54
N ASN A 101 10.28 -3.15 19.42
CA ASN A 101 9.45 -4.36 19.38
C ASN A 101 7.98 -3.98 19.19
N ARG A 102 7.57 -3.83 17.94
CA ARG A 102 6.19 -3.49 17.60
C ARG A 102 5.28 -4.71 17.73
N THR A 103 4.17 -4.52 18.45
CA THR A 103 3.13 -5.54 18.59
C THR A 103 2.07 -5.39 17.49
N ARG A 104 1.18 -6.39 17.37
CA ARG A 104 0.01 -6.30 16.49
C ARG A 104 -0.83 -5.05 16.80
N ASN A 105 -1.00 -4.72 18.08
CA ASN A 105 -1.75 -3.53 18.49
C ASN A 105 -1.06 -2.23 18.06
N ASP A 106 0.27 -2.18 18.06
CA ASP A 106 1.02 -1.03 17.56
C ASP A 106 0.77 -0.81 16.06
N TYR A 107 0.75 -1.87 15.27
CA TYR A 107 0.44 -1.77 13.84
C TYR A 107 -0.99 -1.34 13.59
N PHE A 108 -1.95 -1.87 14.37
CA PHE A 108 -3.35 -1.46 14.26
C PHE A 108 -3.54 0.00 14.63
N ALA A 109 -2.86 0.48 15.68
CA ALA A 109 -2.87 1.90 16.05
C ALA A 109 -2.34 2.79 14.92
N TYR A 110 -1.27 2.34 14.24
CA TYR A 110 -0.72 3.02 13.07
C TYR A 110 -1.75 3.09 11.94
N TYR A 111 -2.39 1.96 11.61
CA TYR A 111 -3.38 1.91 10.53
C TYR A 111 -4.65 2.71 10.86
N ASP A 112 -4.96 2.90 12.13
CA ASP A 112 -6.11 3.70 12.58
C ASP A 112 -5.85 5.21 12.57
N LEU A 113 -4.61 5.65 12.34
CA LEU A 113 -4.34 7.08 12.12
C LEU A 113 -5.18 7.56 10.94
N GLU A 114 -5.76 8.74 11.03
CA GLU A 114 -6.74 9.23 10.05
C GLU A 114 -6.21 9.14 8.62
N MET A 115 -5.02 9.61 8.38
CA MET A 115 -4.40 9.58 7.04
C MET A 115 -4.25 8.14 6.52
N GLU A 116 -3.80 7.22 7.37
CA GLU A 116 -3.61 5.81 7.00
C GLU A 116 -4.95 5.10 6.82
N TRP A 117 -5.91 5.35 7.73
CA TRP A 117 -7.24 4.77 7.62
C TRP A 117 -7.96 5.19 6.35
N MET A 118 -7.89 6.47 5.99
CA MET A 118 -8.52 6.98 4.76
C MET A 118 -7.93 6.34 3.52
N ALA A 119 -6.61 6.17 3.48
CA ALA A 119 -5.95 5.49 2.37
C ALA A 119 -6.41 4.03 2.25
N THR A 120 -6.50 3.32 3.37
CA THR A 120 -6.98 1.94 3.40
C THR A 120 -8.47 1.86 2.99
N ALA A 121 -9.30 2.74 3.49
CA ALA A 121 -10.73 2.77 3.14
C ALA A 121 -10.92 3.00 1.64
N TRP A 122 -10.16 3.91 1.05
CA TRP A 122 -10.18 4.14 -0.38
C TRP A 122 -9.75 2.88 -1.15
N ALA A 123 -8.66 2.26 -0.72
CA ALA A 123 -8.13 1.05 -1.33
C ALA A 123 -9.17 -0.08 -1.34
N ILE A 124 -9.81 -0.34 -0.21
CA ILE A 124 -10.85 -1.38 -0.10
C ILE A 124 -12.01 -1.10 -1.04
N LYS A 125 -12.48 0.14 -1.07
CA LYS A 125 -13.56 0.55 -1.96
C LYS A 125 -13.19 0.36 -3.43
N TYR A 126 -11.98 0.77 -3.82
CA TYR A 126 -11.50 0.61 -5.18
C TYR A 126 -11.43 -0.87 -5.57
N ILE A 127 -10.82 -1.69 -4.72
CA ILE A 127 -10.67 -3.14 -4.96
C ILE A 127 -12.04 -3.80 -5.13
N GLN A 128 -13.01 -3.46 -4.28
CA GLN A 128 -14.35 -4.06 -4.35
C GLN A 128 -15.12 -3.62 -5.60
N LEU A 129 -14.93 -2.38 -6.05
CA LEU A 129 -15.57 -1.87 -7.26
C LEU A 129 -14.91 -2.37 -8.55
N HIS A 130 -13.64 -2.78 -8.49
CA HIS A 130 -12.84 -3.18 -9.64
C HIS A 130 -12.20 -4.57 -9.43
N THR A 131 -12.94 -5.49 -8.80
CA THR A 131 -12.40 -6.79 -8.37
C THR A 131 -11.73 -7.56 -9.51
N ASP A 132 -12.33 -7.61 -10.68
CA ASP A 132 -11.79 -8.39 -11.80
C ASP A 132 -10.48 -7.80 -12.33
N GLU A 133 -10.39 -6.49 -12.46
CA GLU A 133 -9.18 -5.80 -12.88
C GLU A 133 -8.06 -5.94 -11.85
N VAL A 134 -8.41 -5.86 -10.56
CA VAL A 134 -7.44 -6.04 -9.48
C VAL A 134 -6.94 -7.48 -9.42
N ARG A 135 -7.81 -8.47 -9.63
CA ARG A 135 -7.40 -9.88 -9.74
C ARG A 135 -6.45 -10.11 -10.91
N GLU A 136 -6.70 -9.48 -12.03
CA GLU A 136 -5.81 -9.57 -13.20
C GLU A 136 -4.43 -8.97 -12.88
N LEU A 137 -4.40 -7.81 -12.22
CA LEU A 137 -3.14 -7.21 -11.78
C LEU A 137 -2.42 -8.13 -10.78
N GLU A 138 -3.13 -8.71 -9.82
CA GLU A 138 -2.56 -9.65 -8.85
C GLU A 138 -1.90 -10.82 -9.55
N ARG A 139 -2.57 -11.41 -10.53
CA ARG A 139 -2.05 -12.51 -11.33
C ARG A 139 -0.78 -12.11 -12.08
N GLU A 140 -0.78 -10.95 -12.71
CA GLU A 140 0.38 -10.43 -13.46
C GLU A 140 1.57 -10.15 -12.54
N VAL A 141 1.31 -9.56 -11.37
CA VAL A 141 2.33 -9.30 -10.34
C VAL A 141 2.96 -10.60 -9.84
N ASP A 142 2.15 -11.64 -9.60
CA ASP A 142 2.65 -12.94 -9.16
C ASP A 142 3.57 -13.57 -10.20
N ILE A 143 3.21 -13.49 -11.48
CA ILE A 143 4.04 -14.01 -12.57
C ILE A 143 5.37 -13.26 -12.63
N ILE A 144 5.34 -11.93 -12.56
CA ILE A 144 6.54 -11.11 -12.64
C ILE A 144 7.46 -11.38 -11.44
N ARG A 145 6.90 -11.47 -10.22
CA ARG A 145 7.69 -11.81 -9.02
C ARG A 145 8.37 -13.17 -9.16
N TYR A 146 7.65 -14.15 -9.69
CA TYR A 146 8.21 -15.48 -9.92
C TYR A 146 9.43 -15.41 -10.85
N TRP A 147 9.31 -14.72 -11.98
CA TRP A 147 10.39 -14.60 -12.94
C TRP A 147 11.58 -13.81 -12.40
N GLU A 148 11.34 -12.67 -11.74
CA GLU A 148 12.40 -11.85 -11.16
C GLU A 148 13.16 -12.60 -10.07
N ASN A 149 12.46 -13.33 -9.19
CA ASN A 149 13.08 -14.15 -8.15
C ASN A 149 13.87 -15.32 -8.72
N SER A 150 13.39 -15.94 -9.79
CA SER A 150 14.09 -17.03 -10.47
C SER A 150 15.41 -16.59 -11.09
N LEU A 151 15.45 -15.37 -11.65
CA LEU A 151 16.68 -14.79 -12.22
C LEU A 151 17.70 -14.45 -11.13
N VAL A 152 17.26 -13.96 -9.98
CA VAL A 152 18.13 -13.62 -8.84
C VAL A 152 18.62 -14.89 -8.13
N GLY A 153 17.81 -15.93 -8.07
CA GLY A 153 18.13 -17.20 -7.42
C GLY A 153 19.00 -18.14 -8.27
N ALA A 154 19.20 -17.79 -9.50
CA ALA A 154 20.09 -18.54 -10.41
C ALA A 154 21.52 -18.07 -10.27
#